data_6a3055c1591152edf240ec8a084e56f5
#
_entry.id   6a3055c1591152edf240ec8a084e56f5
#
_cell.length_a   1.000
_cell.length_b   1.000
_cell.length_c   1.000
_cell.angle_alpha   90.00
_cell.angle_beta   90.00
_cell.angle_gamma   90.00
#
_symmetry.space_group_name_H-M   'P 1'
#
loop_
_entity.id
_entity.type
_entity.pdbx_description
1 polymer ?
#
loop_
_entity_poly.entity_id
_entity_poly.type
_entity_poly.pdbx_seq_one_letter_code
_entity_poly.pdbx_strand_id
1 'polypeptide(L)'
;MKRSKVNKLLILFVSIVFLSSCTTPNKEVTKIKFASYDYPWIFAPVRKDLVENNISGAINKNNDIANIKQLKNLNYLESGRLLQLNDNYPESIKFYDLAIQSIPKNQEESLEQAKKILLDKNTYNYYDIRTAYNIPDYAISFLYTYQALNYLKTNDVNQALKSLDSLDTAKIWRDEQELIAGGMQELAKEDLDRNDITNDNLGLDSFKSLKSMLEFSAVIPNAYGNPMTYYLKSLLDSAVSKNYQESLNDLENAQKYTVGNRYLDQTANEYRSAVIGQISPFSMGMGRIVVFYEQGLVNIRKSAKANLDLGNIGIRKMEFPVYKTKYSFFDPKRVIISSGKSTLVDTYTETLLDTTLYAMKSLIESYSKVVTQNVVIEAFKYDYDKNFPLGGILGSHLKFDLSNTDPKRADMRSWLLLPNSIDLFEQQIDSGNYTIQVNNVRQKIDVKQGKTTLLWIVDIGKFKKVYYFIF
;
A
#
# COMPACT_ATOMS: atom_id res chain seq x y z
N MET A 1 -4.27 73.92 24.73
CA MET A 1 -3.09 73.08 24.37
C MET A 1 -3.27 71.62 24.87
N LYS A 2 -4.41 70.98 24.64
CA LYS A 2 -4.68 69.59 25.07
C LYS A 2 -5.29 68.65 23.99
N ARG A 3 -5.47 69.12 22.74
CA ARG A 3 -6.05 68.31 21.65
C ARG A 3 -5.03 67.62 20.72
N SER A 4 -3.74 67.90 20.84
CA SER A 4 -2.71 67.40 19.96
C SER A 4 -2.07 66.04 20.40
N LYS A 5 -2.23 65.66 21.68
CA LYS A 5 -1.64 64.42 22.19
C LYS A 5 -2.52 63.18 22.02
N VAL A 6 -3.84 63.35 21.92
CA VAL A 6 -4.76 62.20 21.75
C VAL A 6 -4.72 61.64 20.32
N ASN A 7 -4.55 62.50 19.29
CA ASN A 7 -4.48 62.06 17.92
C ASN A 7 -3.18 61.32 17.55
N LYS A 8 -2.06 61.62 18.24
CA LYS A 8 -0.80 60.87 18.04
C LYS A 8 -0.82 59.49 18.68
N LEU A 9 -1.56 59.33 19.78
CA LEU A 9 -1.70 58.01 20.42
C LEU A 9 -2.63 57.09 19.63
N LEU A 10 -3.69 57.65 19.02
CA LEU A 10 -4.66 56.88 18.20
C LEU A 10 -4.00 56.39 16.86
N ILE A 11 -3.13 57.23 16.26
CA ILE A 11 -2.41 56.86 15.06
C ILE A 11 -1.35 55.77 15.34
N LEU A 12 -0.69 55.81 16.51
CA LEU A 12 0.25 54.79 16.92
C LEU A 12 -0.44 53.45 17.23
N PHE A 13 -1.68 53.44 17.77
CA PHE A 13 -2.42 52.21 18.04
C PHE A 13 -3.00 51.58 16.79
N VAL A 14 -3.41 52.37 15.79
CA VAL A 14 -3.85 51.88 14.48
C VAL A 14 -2.69 51.31 13.68
N SER A 15 -1.48 51.88 13.80
CA SER A 15 -0.29 51.39 13.13
C SER A 15 0.23 50.06 13.70
N ILE A 16 0.02 49.81 15.00
CA ILE A 16 0.42 48.55 15.64
C ILE A 16 -0.54 47.40 15.30
N VAL A 17 -1.82 47.70 15.07
CA VAL A 17 -2.82 46.69 14.69
C VAL A 17 -2.66 46.24 13.22
N PHE A 18 -2.08 47.05 12.33
CA PHE A 18 -1.78 46.67 10.94
C PHE A 18 -0.46 45.94 10.74
N LEU A 19 0.45 45.91 11.74
CA LEU A 19 1.71 45.18 11.65
C LEU A 19 1.67 43.75 12.18
N SER A 20 0.54 43.31 12.74
CA SER A 20 0.36 41.94 13.26
C SER A 20 -0.39 40.99 12.33
N SER A 21 -0.68 41.37 11.08
CA SER A 21 -1.38 40.50 10.13
C SER A 21 -0.52 40.02 8.96
N CYS A 22 0.80 40.17 9.02
CA CYS A 22 1.68 39.32 8.22
C CYS A 22 1.86 37.98 8.92
N THR A 23 0.80 37.17 8.99
CA THR A 23 0.97 35.74 9.20
C THR A 23 1.68 35.18 8.00
N THR A 24 2.94 34.77 8.18
CA THR A 24 3.62 33.90 7.24
C THR A 24 2.65 32.77 6.88
N PRO A 25 2.41 32.47 5.60
CA PRO A 25 1.50 31.39 5.23
C PRO A 25 1.97 30.13 5.94
N ASN A 26 1.08 29.56 6.75
CA ASN A 26 1.40 28.44 7.62
C ASN A 26 1.95 27.31 6.75
N LYS A 27 3.16 26.83 7.01
CA LYS A 27 3.79 25.71 6.28
C LYS A 27 2.85 24.49 6.14
N GLU A 28 1.93 24.32 7.10
CA GLU A 28 0.90 23.27 7.10
C GLU A 28 -0.12 23.43 5.97
N VAL A 29 -0.59 24.65 5.71
CA VAL A 29 -1.57 24.90 4.63
C VAL A 29 -0.97 24.56 3.26
N THR A 30 0.31 24.85 3.05
CA THR A 30 1.02 24.50 1.82
C THR A 30 1.21 22.98 1.66
N LYS A 31 1.43 22.24 2.76
CA LYS A 31 1.52 20.76 2.75
C LYS A 31 0.18 20.11 2.39
N ILE A 32 -0.93 20.61 2.93
CA ILE A 32 -2.27 20.10 2.65
C ILE A 32 -2.60 20.23 1.15
N LYS A 33 -2.19 21.33 0.53
CA LYS A 33 -2.48 21.65 -0.88
C LYS A 33 -1.91 20.62 -1.88
N PHE A 34 -0.79 20.00 -1.58
CA PHE A 34 -0.05 19.13 -2.49
C PHE A 34 0.15 17.70 -1.98
N ALA A 35 -0.62 17.28 -0.98
CA ALA A 35 -0.41 16.02 -0.29
C ALA A 35 -0.40 14.78 -1.22
N SER A 36 -1.23 14.75 -2.26
CA SER A 36 -1.27 13.64 -3.22
C SER A 36 -0.02 13.55 -4.09
N TYR A 37 0.55 14.69 -4.48
CA TYR A 37 1.71 14.76 -5.38
C TYR A 37 3.04 14.67 -4.64
N ASP A 38 3.09 15.23 -3.44
CA ASP A 38 4.31 15.38 -2.66
C ASP A 38 4.40 14.35 -1.51
N TYR A 39 3.49 13.35 -1.49
CA TYR A 39 3.41 12.38 -0.40
C TYR A 39 4.74 11.72 -0.04
N PRO A 40 5.59 11.25 -0.97
CA PRO A 40 6.88 10.67 -0.61
C PRO A 40 7.80 11.63 0.15
N TRP A 41 7.72 12.94 -0.13
CA TRP A 41 8.50 13.98 0.58
C TRP A 41 7.92 14.29 1.95
N ILE A 42 6.57 14.37 2.03
CA ILE A 42 5.84 14.59 3.29
C ILE A 42 6.13 13.46 4.26
N PHE A 43 6.16 12.22 3.78
CA PHE A 43 6.36 11.02 4.57
C PHE A 43 7.83 10.63 4.79
N ALA A 44 8.76 11.21 4.06
CA ALA A 44 10.20 10.91 4.19
C ALA A 44 10.75 11.02 5.62
N PRO A 45 10.34 12.02 6.46
CA PRO A 45 10.78 12.10 7.85
C PRO A 45 10.33 10.92 8.70
N VAL A 46 9.12 10.36 8.46
CA VAL A 46 8.61 9.15 9.15
C VAL A 46 9.48 7.95 8.83
N ARG A 47 9.74 7.72 7.53
CA ARG A 47 10.60 6.62 7.08
C ARG A 47 12.03 6.75 7.63
N LYS A 48 12.58 7.97 7.63
CA LYS A 48 13.91 8.23 8.17
C LYS A 48 14.01 7.85 9.64
N ASP A 49 13.06 8.29 10.46
CA ASP A 49 13.06 7.96 11.90
C ASP A 49 12.96 6.46 12.12
N LEU A 50 12.11 5.76 11.36
CA LEU A 50 12.00 4.30 11.48
C LEU A 50 13.32 3.61 11.09
N VAL A 51 13.95 3.99 9.98
CA VAL A 51 15.26 3.46 9.54
C VAL A 51 16.34 3.68 10.60
N GLU A 52 16.29 4.80 11.32
CA GLU A 52 17.21 5.15 12.40
C GLU A 52 16.85 4.53 13.77
N ASN A 53 15.84 3.66 13.82
CA ASN A 53 15.32 3.02 15.04
C ASN A 53 14.65 3.99 16.02
N ASN A 54 14.09 5.09 15.54
CA ASN A 54 13.33 6.07 16.31
C ASN A 54 11.82 5.90 16.06
N ILE A 55 11.24 4.80 16.53
CA ILE A 55 9.81 4.49 16.29
C ILE A 55 8.86 5.54 16.88
N SER A 56 9.17 6.08 18.06
CA SER A 56 8.37 7.13 18.68
C SER A 56 8.38 8.43 17.87
N GLY A 57 9.54 8.80 17.31
CA GLY A 57 9.66 9.94 16.39
C GLY A 57 8.87 9.71 15.11
N ALA A 58 8.92 8.49 14.55
CA ALA A 58 8.13 8.12 13.37
C ALA A 58 6.63 8.25 13.62
N ILE A 59 6.13 7.75 14.77
CA ILE A 59 4.71 7.85 15.17
C ILE A 59 4.30 9.32 15.30
N ASN A 60 5.07 10.14 16.00
CA ASN A 60 4.75 11.56 16.20
C ASN A 60 4.66 12.30 14.85
N LYS A 61 5.63 12.10 13.95
CA LYS A 61 5.62 12.72 12.62
C LYS A 61 4.46 12.22 11.74
N ASN A 62 4.06 10.95 11.88
CA ASN A 62 2.87 10.44 11.20
C ASN A 62 1.60 11.11 11.74
N ASN A 63 1.50 11.35 13.05
CA ASN A 63 0.38 12.06 13.66
C ASN A 63 0.26 13.51 13.18
N ASP A 64 1.38 14.18 12.89
CA ASP A 64 1.39 15.56 12.37
C ASP A 64 0.70 15.68 11.00
N ILE A 65 0.64 14.60 10.23
CA ILE A 65 0.01 14.54 8.90
C ILE A 65 -1.35 13.81 8.89
N ALA A 66 -1.77 13.26 10.03
CA ALA A 66 -2.98 12.43 10.14
C ALA A 66 -4.27 13.17 9.75
N ASN A 67 -4.32 14.48 9.97
CA ASN A 67 -5.50 15.31 9.69
C ASN A 67 -5.61 15.76 8.22
N ILE A 68 -4.67 15.39 7.37
CA ILE A 68 -4.72 15.70 5.94
C ILE A 68 -5.78 14.82 5.27
N LYS A 69 -6.92 15.43 4.89
CA LYS A 69 -8.09 14.71 4.33
C LYS A 69 -7.72 13.77 3.18
N GLN A 70 -6.83 14.21 2.28
CA GLN A 70 -6.37 13.45 1.11
C GLN A 70 -5.58 12.19 1.47
N LEU A 71 -5.07 12.09 2.70
CA LEU A 71 -4.25 10.98 3.18
C LEU A 71 -5.00 10.06 4.16
N LYS A 72 -6.27 10.32 4.45
CA LYS A 72 -7.02 9.64 5.52
C LYS A 72 -6.86 8.11 5.51
N ASN A 73 -7.23 7.45 4.40
CA ASN A 73 -7.17 5.98 4.31
C ASN A 73 -5.71 5.47 4.31
N LEU A 74 -4.80 6.23 3.70
CA LEU A 74 -3.39 5.91 3.71
C LEU A 74 -2.80 6.06 5.12
N ASN A 75 -3.21 7.09 5.86
CA ASN A 75 -2.80 7.27 7.25
C ASN A 75 -3.28 6.12 8.15
N TYR A 76 -4.44 5.52 7.89
CA TYR A 76 -4.88 4.32 8.62
C TYR A 76 -3.89 3.16 8.43
N LEU A 77 -3.42 2.92 7.21
CA LEU A 77 -2.44 1.87 6.90
C LEU A 77 -1.08 2.14 7.56
N GLU A 78 -0.58 3.37 7.44
CA GLU A 78 0.72 3.76 7.99
C GLU A 78 0.70 3.76 9.54
N SER A 79 -0.37 4.28 10.15
CA SER A 79 -0.56 4.26 11.60
C SER A 79 -0.69 2.83 12.13
N GLY A 80 -1.49 1.99 11.47
CA GLY A 80 -1.61 0.58 11.81
C GLY A 80 -0.25 -0.11 11.82
N ARG A 81 0.57 0.13 10.80
CA ARG A 81 1.91 -0.45 10.70
C ARG A 81 2.87 0.06 11.76
N LEU A 82 2.92 1.36 12.02
CA LEU A 82 3.79 1.94 13.06
C LEU A 82 3.44 1.42 14.46
N LEU A 83 2.14 1.33 14.76
CA LEU A 83 1.65 0.81 16.04
C LEU A 83 1.95 -0.68 16.20
N GLN A 84 1.81 -1.48 15.14
CA GLN A 84 2.23 -2.88 15.11
C GLN A 84 3.73 -3.02 15.41
N LEU A 85 4.56 -2.22 14.75
CA LEU A 85 6.01 -2.20 14.98
C LEU A 85 6.38 -1.69 16.37
N ASN A 86 5.50 -0.94 17.03
CA ASN A 86 5.65 -0.44 18.41
C ASN A 86 4.98 -1.34 19.47
N ASP A 87 4.59 -2.58 19.13
CA ASP A 87 3.89 -3.53 20.01
C ASP A 87 2.52 -3.09 20.55
N ASN A 88 1.94 -2.04 19.98
CA ASN A 88 0.59 -1.61 20.34
C ASN A 88 -0.45 -2.26 19.41
N TYR A 89 -0.62 -3.57 19.54
CA TYR A 89 -1.49 -4.39 18.67
C TYR A 89 -2.96 -3.97 18.74
N PRO A 90 -3.55 -3.65 19.93
CA PRO A 90 -4.95 -3.25 20.00
C PRO A 90 -5.26 -1.99 19.19
N GLU A 91 -4.40 -0.97 19.26
CA GLU A 91 -4.57 0.24 18.46
C GLU A 91 -4.24 0.00 16.98
N SER A 92 -3.24 -0.84 16.67
CA SER A 92 -2.95 -1.26 15.30
C SER A 92 -4.15 -1.94 14.64
N ILE A 93 -4.83 -2.86 15.36
CA ILE A 93 -6.07 -3.51 14.91
C ILE A 93 -7.14 -2.49 14.56
N LYS A 94 -7.38 -1.50 15.43
CA LYS A 94 -8.38 -0.44 15.17
C LYS A 94 -8.08 0.35 13.90
N PHE A 95 -6.82 0.74 13.68
CA PHE A 95 -6.44 1.48 12.48
C PHE A 95 -6.59 0.62 11.22
N TYR A 96 -6.24 -0.65 11.26
CA TYR A 96 -6.47 -1.57 10.14
C TYR A 96 -7.96 -1.83 9.90
N ASP A 97 -8.78 -1.92 10.95
CA ASP A 97 -10.25 -2.00 10.81
C ASP A 97 -10.83 -0.75 10.11
N LEU A 98 -10.33 0.44 10.43
CA LEU A 98 -10.72 1.67 9.74
C LEU A 98 -10.30 1.66 8.26
N ALA A 99 -9.13 1.10 7.95
CA ALA A 99 -8.69 0.90 6.57
C ALA A 99 -9.60 -0.09 5.83
N ILE A 100 -9.91 -1.24 6.44
CA ILE A 100 -10.81 -2.27 5.89
C ILE A 100 -12.20 -1.69 5.64
N GLN A 101 -12.75 -0.92 6.59
CA GLN A 101 -14.06 -0.26 6.44
C GLN A 101 -14.09 0.78 5.30
N SER A 102 -12.92 1.31 4.89
CA SER A 102 -12.82 2.24 3.78
C SER A 102 -12.81 1.57 2.40
N ILE A 103 -12.66 0.25 2.35
CA ILE A 103 -12.73 -0.55 1.13
C ILE A 103 -14.21 -0.76 0.79
N PRO A 104 -14.68 -0.38 -0.41
CA PRO A 104 -16.04 -0.63 -0.83
C PRO A 104 -16.37 -2.12 -0.80
N LYS A 105 -17.58 -2.49 -0.35
CA LYS A 105 -17.96 -3.89 -0.11
C LYS A 105 -18.66 -4.54 -1.28
N ASN A 106 -19.17 -3.72 -2.22
CA ASN A 106 -19.93 -4.18 -3.37
C ASN A 106 -19.93 -3.15 -4.50
N GLN A 107 -20.42 -3.56 -5.67
CA GLN A 107 -20.50 -2.73 -6.87
C GLN A 107 -21.34 -1.47 -6.66
N GLU A 108 -22.41 -1.55 -5.89
CA GLU A 108 -23.32 -0.43 -5.65
C GLU A 108 -22.62 0.69 -4.86
N GLU A 109 -21.92 0.37 -3.77
CA GLU A 109 -21.13 1.36 -2.99
C GLU A 109 -20.07 2.02 -3.86
N SER A 110 -19.49 1.31 -4.76
CA SER A 110 -18.45 1.79 -5.66
C SER A 110 -18.99 2.64 -6.79
N LEU A 111 -20.10 2.23 -7.39
CA LEU A 111 -20.86 3.05 -8.35
C LEU A 111 -21.35 4.34 -7.69
N GLU A 112 -21.83 4.27 -6.45
CA GLU A 112 -22.20 5.43 -5.66
C GLU A 112 -21.02 6.39 -5.42
N GLN A 113 -19.84 5.85 -5.10
CA GLN A 113 -18.63 6.64 -4.97
C GLN A 113 -18.22 7.27 -6.31
N ALA A 114 -18.25 6.49 -7.41
CA ALA A 114 -17.97 6.98 -8.76
C ALA A 114 -18.98 8.04 -9.20
N LYS A 115 -20.29 7.83 -8.95
CA LYS A 115 -21.35 8.81 -9.25
C LYS A 115 -21.18 10.08 -8.44
N LYS A 116 -20.88 10.03 -7.15
CA LYS A 116 -20.57 11.22 -6.32
C LYS A 116 -19.42 12.02 -6.91
N ILE A 117 -18.42 11.34 -7.42
CA ILE A 117 -17.27 11.93 -8.09
C ILE A 117 -17.68 12.67 -9.38
N LEU A 118 -18.60 12.09 -10.16
CA LEU A 118 -19.00 12.58 -11.48
C LEU A 118 -20.21 13.52 -11.45
N LEU A 119 -21.13 13.32 -10.50
CA LEU A 119 -22.34 14.14 -10.35
C LEU A 119 -22.10 15.52 -9.74
N ASP A 120 -20.92 15.75 -9.17
CA ASP A 120 -20.53 17.07 -8.68
C ASP A 120 -20.08 18.02 -9.82
N LYS A 121 -20.47 17.68 -11.09
CA LYS A 121 -20.31 18.55 -12.27
C LYS A 121 -20.84 19.96 -12.02
N ASN A 122 -21.93 20.10 -11.25
CA ASN A 122 -22.60 21.36 -11.00
C ASN A 122 -21.94 22.24 -9.93
N THR A 123 -21.08 21.67 -9.11
CA THR A 123 -20.39 22.40 -8.04
C THR A 123 -18.92 22.66 -8.35
N TYR A 124 -18.42 22.13 -9.48
CA TYR A 124 -16.99 22.20 -9.88
C TYR A 124 -16.01 21.76 -8.79
N ASN A 125 -16.50 20.99 -7.82
CA ASN A 125 -15.72 20.44 -6.73
C ASN A 125 -15.05 19.11 -7.16
N TYR A 126 -14.24 19.17 -8.22
CA TYR A 126 -13.36 18.06 -8.63
C TYR A 126 -12.34 17.66 -7.56
N TYR A 127 -12.40 18.32 -6.43
CA TYR A 127 -11.61 18.06 -5.23
C TYR A 127 -11.70 16.62 -4.74
N ASP A 128 -12.88 16.03 -4.82
CA ASP A 128 -13.13 14.75 -4.16
C ASP A 128 -12.65 13.53 -4.97
N ILE A 129 -12.50 13.63 -6.29
CA ILE A 129 -12.00 12.52 -7.12
C ILE A 129 -10.59 12.09 -6.71
N ARG A 130 -9.75 13.06 -6.31
CA ARG A 130 -8.37 12.81 -5.87
C ARG A 130 -8.18 12.98 -4.37
N THR A 131 -9.24 13.23 -3.60
CA THR A 131 -9.14 13.43 -2.15
C THR A 131 -9.07 12.12 -1.41
N ALA A 132 -9.85 11.12 -1.78
CA ALA A 132 -9.79 9.80 -1.16
C ALA A 132 -8.65 8.97 -1.77
N TYR A 133 -7.79 8.41 -0.91
CA TYR A 133 -6.84 7.39 -1.32
C TYR A 133 -7.56 6.05 -1.42
N ASN A 134 -7.65 5.50 -2.61
CA ASN A 134 -8.12 4.13 -2.80
C ASN A 134 -6.99 3.17 -2.48
N ILE A 135 -7.21 2.24 -1.57
CA ILE A 135 -6.23 1.23 -1.20
C ILE A 135 -6.05 0.28 -2.39
N PRO A 136 -4.85 0.20 -2.98
CA PRO A 136 -4.61 -0.65 -4.13
C PRO A 136 -4.55 -2.13 -3.74
N ASP A 137 -4.82 -3.01 -4.69
CA ASP A 137 -5.00 -4.44 -4.49
C ASP A 137 -3.85 -5.11 -3.72
N TYR A 138 -2.60 -4.84 -4.10
CA TYR A 138 -1.47 -5.39 -3.38
C TYR A 138 -1.42 -4.96 -1.90
N ALA A 139 -1.87 -3.74 -1.60
CA ALA A 139 -1.90 -3.23 -0.24
C ALA A 139 -3.04 -3.86 0.59
N ILE A 140 -4.15 -4.24 -0.06
CA ILE A 140 -5.27 -4.96 0.59
C ILE A 140 -4.78 -6.31 1.12
N SER A 141 -4.01 -7.07 0.34
CA SER A 141 -3.48 -8.36 0.78
C SER A 141 -2.52 -8.22 1.97
N PHE A 142 -1.64 -7.20 1.97
CA PHE A 142 -0.80 -6.90 3.12
C PHE A 142 -1.62 -6.47 4.34
N LEU A 143 -2.68 -5.68 4.15
CA LEU A 143 -3.55 -5.21 5.24
C LEU A 143 -4.15 -6.40 6.01
N TYR A 144 -4.75 -7.36 5.31
CA TYR A 144 -5.31 -8.55 5.95
C TYR A 144 -4.24 -9.44 6.58
N THR A 145 -3.07 -9.56 5.95
CA THR A 145 -1.94 -10.32 6.51
C THR A 145 -1.43 -9.71 7.82
N TYR A 146 -1.23 -8.39 7.84
CA TYR A 146 -0.77 -7.72 9.06
C TYR A 146 -1.83 -7.69 10.16
N GLN A 147 -3.10 -7.61 9.78
CA GLN A 147 -4.20 -7.77 10.72
C GLN A 147 -4.19 -9.17 11.36
N ALA A 148 -3.99 -10.23 10.56
CA ALA A 148 -3.84 -11.59 11.07
C ALA A 148 -2.64 -11.74 12.01
N LEU A 149 -1.50 -11.14 11.67
CA LEU A 149 -0.32 -11.14 12.54
C LEU A 149 -0.56 -10.40 13.87
N ASN A 150 -1.37 -9.33 13.88
CA ASN A 150 -1.80 -8.67 15.11
C ASN A 150 -2.65 -9.60 15.98
N TYR A 151 -3.61 -10.32 15.38
CA TYR A 151 -4.44 -11.28 16.12
C TYR A 151 -3.60 -12.44 16.68
N LEU A 152 -2.61 -12.93 15.94
CA LEU A 152 -1.66 -13.92 16.47
C LEU A 152 -0.90 -13.38 17.68
N LYS A 153 -0.52 -12.10 17.71
CA LYS A 153 0.14 -11.45 18.85
C LYS A 153 -0.78 -11.30 20.07
N THR A 154 -2.09 -11.22 19.85
CA THR A 154 -3.10 -11.21 20.91
C THR A 154 -3.62 -12.63 21.25
N ASN A 155 -2.98 -13.68 20.73
CA ASN A 155 -3.33 -15.09 20.90
C ASN A 155 -4.73 -15.48 20.37
N ASP A 156 -5.23 -14.77 19.37
CA ASP A 156 -6.50 -15.07 18.72
C ASP A 156 -6.28 -15.65 17.30
N VAL A 157 -5.97 -16.94 17.26
CA VAL A 157 -5.68 -17.68 16.02
C VAL A 157 -6.92 -17.71 15.09
N ASN A 158 -8.13 -17.79 15.68
CA ASN A 158 -9.36 -17.86 14.91
C ASN A 158 -9.63 -16.52 14.16
N GLN A 159 -9.45 -15.39 14.84
CA GLN A 159 -9.57 -14.09 14.17
C GLN A 159 -8.44 -13.85 13.16
N ALA A 160 -7.24 -14.39 13.43
CA ALA A 160 -6.16 -14.34 12.45
C ALA A 160 -6.55 -15.08 11.16
N LEU A 161 -7.06 -16.30 11.25
CA LEU A 161 -7.53 -17.08 10.11
C LEU A 161 -8.66 -16.36 9.38
N LYS A 162 -9.70 -15.90 10.10
CA LYS A 162 -10.82 -15.13 9.53
C LYS A 162 -10.36 -13.88 8.79
N SER A 163 -9.32 -13.19 9.28
CA SER A 163 -8.75 -12.04 8.58
C SER A 163 -8.18 -12.45 7.22
N LEU A 164 -7.48 -13.59 7.13
CA LEU A 164 -6.93 -14.09 5.88
C LEU A 164 -8.02 -14.56 4.91
N ASP A 165 -9.09 -15.20 5.40
CA ASP A 165 -10.24 -15.60 4.59
C ASP A 165 -10.95 -14.41 3.94
N SER A 166 -10.91 -13.24 4.60
CA SER A 166 -11.51 -12.01 4.06
C SER A 166 -10.85 -11.52 2.77
N LEU A 167 -9.64 -11.99 2.45
CA LEU A 167 -8.97 -11.69 1.19
C LEU A 167 -9.75 -12.22 -0.02
N ASP A 168 -10.33 -13.40 0.07
CA ASP A 168 -11.11 -13.99 -1.04
C ASP A 168 -12.37 -13.17 -1.33
N THR A 169 -13.00 -12.63 -0.29
CA THR A 169 -14.16 -11.71 -0.45
C THR A 169 -13.72 -10.40 -1.10
N ALA A 170 -12.57 -9.85 -0.72
CA ALA A 170 -12.00 -8.66 -1.34
C ALA A 170 -11.64 -8.88 -2.83
N LYS A 171 -11.41 -10.13 -3.25
CA LYS A 171 -11.15 -10.49 -4.64
C LYS A 171 -12.39 -10.35 -5.55
N ILE A 172 -13.52 -10.83 -5.12
CA ILE A 172 -14.78 -10.77 -5.89
C ILE A 172 -15.09 -9.32 -6.23
N TRP A 173 -14.86 -8.43 -5.29
CA TRP A 173 -15.07 -7.00 -5.44
C TRP A 173 -14.19 -6.33 -6.51
N ARG A 174 -13.03 -6.86 -6.80
CA ARG A 174 -12.08 -6.28 -7.77
C ARG A 174 -12.44 -6.51 -9.23
N ASP A 175 -12.95 -7.69 -9.53
CA ASP A 175 -13.46 -7.99 -10.86
C ASP A 175 -14.56 -6.98 -11.23
N GLU A 176 -15.21 -6.39 -10.21
CA GLU A 176 -16.17 -5.31 -10.35
C GLU A 176 -15.55 -3.92 -10.56
N GLN A 177 -14.30 -3.68 -10.15
CA GLN A 177 -13.63 -2.39 -10.38
C GLN A 177 -13.35 -2.11 -11.86
N GLU A 178 -13.16 -3.12 -12.67
CA GLU A 178 -13.05 -2.97 -14.13
C GLU A 178 -14.38 -2.47 -14.73
N LEU A 179 -15.51 -2.97 -14.23
CA LEU A 179 -16.84 -2.50 -14.61
C LEU A 179 -17.07 -1.04 -14.22
N ILE A 180 -16.48 -0.59 -13.12
CA ILE A 180 -16.61 0.81 -12.65
C ILE A 180 -15.76 1.75 -13.50
N ALA A 181 -14.56 1.34 -13.90
CA ALA A 181 -13.74 2.12 -14.83
C ALA A 181 -14.48 2.29 -16.17
N GLY A 182 -15.14 1.26 -16.67
CA GLY A 182 -16.03 1.32 -17.83
C GLY A 182 -17.21 2.27 -17.61
N GLY A 183 -17.87 2.22 -16.47
CA GLY A 183 -18.96 3.13 -16.11
C GLY A 183 -18.52 4.60 -16.01
N MET A 184 -17.30 4.89 -15.54
CA MET A 184 -16.76 6.25 -15.55
C MET A 184 -16.50 6.75 -16.98
N GLN A 185 -16.03 5.89 -17.88
CA GLN A 185 -15.87 6.23 -19.29
C GLN A 185 -17.23 6.52 -19.94
N GLU A 186 -18.25 5.73 -19.64
CA GLU A 186 -19.60 5.92 -20.18
C GLU A 186 -20.24 7.22 -19.68
N LEU A 187 -20.10 7.56 -18.39
CA LEU A 187 -20.59 8.82 -17.83
C LEU A 187 -19.85 10.05 -18.37
N ALA A 188 -18.59 9.91 -18.76
CA ALA A 188 -17.81 10.95 -19.38
C ALA A 188 -17.90 10.95 -20.92
N LYS A 189 -18.63 10.00 -21.51
CA LYS A 189 -18.67 9.74 -22.96
C LYS A 189 -19.00 10.99 -23.77
N GLU A 190 -20.04 11.75 -23.37
CA GLU A 190 -20.43 12.98 -24.09
C GLU A 190 -19.30 14.00 -24.16
N ASP A 191 -18.52 14.16 -23.09
CA ASP A 191 -17.41 15.10 -23.03
C ASP A 191 -16.20 14.61 -23.82
N LEU A 192 -15.96 13.29 -23.80
CA LEU A 192 -14.90 12.66 -24.59
C LEU A 192 -15.24 12.68 -26.08
N ASP A 193 -16.46 12.31 -26.47
CA ASP A 193 -16.94 12.33 -27.87
C ASP A 193 -16.94 13.76 -28.44
N ARG A 194 -17.36 14.76 -27.66
CA ARG A 194 -17.35 16.17 -28.07
C ARG A 194 -15.95 16.66 -28.41
N ASN A 195 -14.93 16.15 -27.75
CA ASN A 195 -13.55 16.54 -27.96
C ASN A 195 -12.76 15.54 -28.82
N ASP A 196 -13.43 14.55 -29.41
CA ASP A 196 -12.82 13.50 -30.26
C ASP A 196 -11.67 12.76 -29.56
N ILE A 197 -11.88 12.42 -28.27
CA ILE A 197 -10.89 11.72 -27.47
C ILE A 197 -11.20 10.23 -27.49
N THR A 198 -10.35 9.46 -28.18
CA THR A 198 -10.44 7.99 -28.26
C THR A 198 -9.23 7.33 -27.62
N ASN A 199 -9.38 6.08 -27.20
CA ASN A 199 -8.26 5.31 -26.63
C ASN A 199 -7.08 5.19 -27.62
N ASP A 200 -7.36 5.11 -28.91
CA ASP A 200 -6.35 4.97 -29.96
C ASP A 200 -5.51 6.25 -30.12
N ASN A 201 -6.12 7.41 -29.86
CA ASN A 201 -5.45 8.70 -30.00
C ASN A 201 -4.53 9.06 -28.82
N LEU A 202 -4.70 8.40 -27.65
CA LEU A 202 -3.95 8.75 -26.44
C LEU A 202 -2.44 8.48 -26.53
N GLY A 203 -2.00 7.64 -27.49
CA GLY A 203 -0.57 7.39 -27.74
C GLY A 203 0.18 6.74 -26.57
N LEU A 204 -0.52 6.01 -25.70
CA LEU A 204 0.05 5.35 -24.52
C LEU A 204 1.12 4.31 -24.87
N ASP A 205 1.05 3.70 -26.05
CA ASP A 205 2.02 2.73 -26.52
C ASP A 205 3.43 3.32 -26.66
N SER A 206 3.54 4.64 -26.84
CA SER A 206 4.81 5.36 -26.88
C SER A 206 5.41 5.64 -25.49
N PHE A 207 4.67 5.38 -24.41
CA PHE A 207 5.09 5.69 -23.03
C PHE A 207 6.04 4.62 -22.50
N LYS A 208 7.35 4.81 -22.73
CA LYS A 208 8.42 3.85 -22.41
C LYS A 208 8.38 3.35 -20.96
N SER A 209 8.08 4.22 -19.99
CA SER A 209 8.03 3.82 -18.59
C SER A 209 6.89 2.86 -18.29
N LEU A 210 5.73 3.01 -18.95
CA LEU A 210 4.60 2.10 -18.85
C LEU A 210 4.97 0.73 -19.42
N LYS A 211 5.52 0.71 -20.62
CA LYS A 211 5.99 -0.52 -21.28
C LYS A 211 7.02 -1.27 -20.41
N SER A 212 8.01 -0.56 -19.88
CA SER A 212 9.01 -1.16 -18.99
C SER A 212 8.38 -1.75 -17.72
N MET A 213 7.41 -1.08 -17.09
CA MET A 213 6.71 -1.62 -15.92
C MET A 213 5.90 -2.86 -16.28
N LEU A 214 5.22 -2.85 -17.42
CA LEU A 214 4.42 -3.98 -17.90
C LEU A 214 5.30 -5.21 -18.12
N GLU A 215 6.42 -5.07 -18.83
CA GLU A 215 7.39 -6.14 -19.07
C GLU A 215 7.98 -6.67 -17.77
N PHE A 216 8.33 -5.77 -16.84
CA PHE A 216 8.97 -6.13 -15.57
C PHE A 216 8.03 -6.86 -14.62
N SER A 217 6.76 -6.46 -14.57
CA SER A 217 5.75 -7.07 -13.71
C SER A 217 5.02 -8.28 -14.33
N ALA A 218 5.34 -8.64 -15.57
CA ALA A 218 4.71 -9.78 -16.26
C ALA A 218 4.97 -11.15 -15.59
N VAL A 219 5.99 -11.21 -14.72
CA VAL A 219 6.36 -12.43 -13.99
C VAL A 219 5.35 -12.85 -12.92
N ILE A 220 4.45 -11.96 -12.51
CA ILE A 220 3.37 -12.24 -11.55
C ILE A 220 2.00 -12.16 -12.23
N PRO A 221 1.07 -13.07 -11.90
CA PRO A 221 -0.23 -13.16 -12.59
C PRO A 221 -1.08 -11.90 -12.38
N ASN A 222 -1.21 -11.44 -11.15
CA ASN A 222 -1.95 -10.24 -10.76
C ASN A 222 -1.39 -9.65 -9.46
N ALA A 223 -1.77 -8.41 -9.15
CA ALA A 223 -1.26 -7.67 -8.00
C ALA A 223 -1.81 -8.14 -6.66
N TYR A 224 -2.85 -8.91 -6.66
CA TYR A 224 -3.64 -9.16 -5.48
C TYR A 224 -3.25 -10.43 -4.73
N GLY A 225 -2.77 -11.43 -5.44
CA GLY A 225 -2.29 -12.65 -4.83
C GLY A 225 -1.01 -12.38 -4.05
N ASN A 226 -1.02 -12.63 -2.76
CA ASN A 226 0.15 -12.48 -1.91
C ASN A 226 0.60 -13.84 -1.39
N PRO A 227 1.75 -14.35 -1.82
CA PRO A 227 2.20 -15.68 -1.42
C PRO A 227 2.42 -15.81 0.09
N MET A 228 2.80 -14.74 0.80
CA MET A 228 2.91 -14.75 2.27
C MET A 228 1.53 -14.97 2.92
N THR A 229 0.49 -14.33 2.40
CA THR A 229 -0.88 -14.47 2.91
C THR A 229 -1.35 -15.90 2.81
N TYR A 230 -1.24 -16.50 1.63
CA TYR A 230 -1.66 -17.88 1.40
C TYR A 230 -0.80 -18.89 2.18
N TYR A 231 0.50 -18.67 2.25
CA TYR A 231 1.37 -19.53 3.05
C TYR A 231 1.01 -19.46 4.54
N LEU A 232 0.82 -18.27 5.10
CA LEU A 232 0.39 -18.11 6.50
C LEU A 232 -0.98 -18.74 6.74
N LYS A 233 -1.93 -18.54 5.81
CA LYS A 233 -3.27 -19.15 5.89
C LYS A 233 -3.17 -20.67 5.95
N SER A 234 -2.42 -21.30 5.05
CA SER A 234 -2.21 -22.75 5.04
C SER A 234 -1.69 -23.30 6.37
N LEU A 235 -0.75 -22.60 7.01
CA LEU A 235 -0.21 -23.00 8.30
C LEU A 235 -1.25 -22.91 9.43
N LEU A 236 -2.10 -21.85 9.40
CA LEU A 236 -3.15 -21.66 10.40
C LEU A 236 -4.32 -22.65 10.18
N ASP A 237 -4.73 -22.91 8.96
CA ASP A 237 -5.73 -23.94 8.64
C ASP A 237 -5.29 -25.31 9.11
N SER A 238 -4.04 -25.67 8.85
CA SER A 238 -3.46 -26.92 9.34
C SER A 238 -3.47 -27.01 10.88
N ALA A 239 -3.18 -25.89 11.56
CA ALA A 239 -3.12 -25.87 13.03
C ALA A 239 -4.51 -25.91 13.70
N VAL A 240 -5.51 -25.24 13.09
CA VAL A 240 -6.85 -25.06 13.68
C VAL A 240 -7.79 -26.20 13.27
N SER A 241 -7.96 -26.39 11.96
CA SER A 241 -8.94 -27.31 11.40
C SER A 241 -8.41 -28.71 11.12
N LYS A 242 -7.08 -28.84 10.97
CA LYS A 242 -6.40 -30.05 10.46
C LYS A 242 -6.93 -30.47 9.06
N ASN A 243 -7.46 -29.51 8.31
CA ASN A 243 -7.90 -29.72 6.94
C ASN A 243 -6.70 -29.55 6.00
N TYR A 244 -5.94 -30.63 5.83
CA TYR A 244 -4.72 -30.58 5.02
C TYR A 244 -4.99 -30.38 3.53
N GLN A 245 -6.19 -30.69 3.05
CA GLN A 245 -6.58 -30.40 1.67
C GLN A 245 -6.73 -28.90 1.43
N GLU A 246 -7.36 -28.18 2.34
CA GLU A 246 -7.50 -26.74 2.26
C GLU A 246 -6.13 -26.04 2.40
N SER A 247 -5.33 -26.50 3.36
CA SER A 247 -3.93 -26.03 3.51
C SER A 247 -3.10 -26.24 2.24
N LEU A 248 -3.27 -27.38 1.54
CA LEU A 248 -2.61 -27.64 0.26
C LEU A 248 -3.09 -26.68 -0.82
N ASN A 249 -4.40 -26.43 -0.91
CA ASN A 249 -4.96 -25.50 -1.89
C ASN A 249 -4.38 -24.08 -1.70
N ASP A 250 -4.21 -23.65 -0.45
CA ASP A 250 -3.59 -22.36 -0.14
C ASP A 250 -2.10 -22.33 -0.51
N LEU A 251 -1.36 -23.42 -0.27
CA LEU A 251 0.04 -23.53 -0.72
C LEU A 251 0.17 -23.48 -2.24
N GLU A 252 -0.71 -24.15 -2.95
CA GLU A 252 -0.77 -24.12 -4.42
C GLU A 252 -1.13 -22.69 -4.93
N ASN A 253 -1.99 -21.97 -4.22
CA ASN A 253 -2.23 -20.56 -4.49
C ASN A 253 -0.98 -19.72 -4.22
N ALA A 254 -0.26 -19.94 -3.12
CA ALA A 254 1.01 -19.24 -2.86
C ALA A 254 2.02 -19.48 -3.99
N GLN A 255 2.13 -20.73 -4.51
CA GLN A 255 3.02 -21.06 -5.63
C GLN A 255 2.68 -20.30 -6.93
N LYS A 256 1.40 -20.02 -7.20
CA LYS A 256 0.98 -19.22 -8.38
C LYS A 256 1.49 -17.78 -8.34
N TYR A 257 1.71 -17.24 -7.14
CA TYR A 257 2.03 -15.84 -6.91
C TYR A 257 3.49 -15.59 -6.56
N THR A 258 4.35 -16.60 -6.57
CA THR A 258 5.79 -16.43 -6.40
C THR A 258 6.54 -16.81 -7.67
N VAL A 259 7.76 -16.29 -7.83
CA VAL A 259 8.64 -16.60 -8.99
C VAL A 259 9.44 -17.89 -8.79
N GLY A 260 9.03 -18.70 -7.84
CA GLY A 260 9.70 -19.93 -7.41
C GLY A 260 10.34 -19.75 -6.04
N ASN A 261 10.11 -20.72 -5.15
CA ASN A 261 10.69 -20.77 -3.81
C ASN A 261 10.73 -22.21 -3.32
N ARG A 262 11.93 -22.75 -3.13
CA ARG A 262 12.12 -24.17 -2.78
C ARG A 262 11.45 -24.56 -1.46
N TYR A 263 11.38 -23.65 -0.47
CA TYR A 263 10.74 -23.93 0.81
C TYR A 263 9.23 -24.05 0.67
N LEU A 264 8.63 -23.18 -0.13
CA LEU A 264 7.22 -23.27 -0.46
C LEU A 264 6.91 -24.56 -1.22
N ASP A 265 7.75 -24.94 -2.18
CA ASP A 265 7.58 -26.17 -2.96
C ASP A 265 7.74 -27.42 -2.08
N GLN A 266 8.72 -27.41 -1.15
CA GLN A 266 8.89 -28.48 -0.17
C GLN A 266 7.68 -28.62 0.71
N THR A 267 7.19 -27.51 1.31
CA THR A 267 6.00 -27.51 2.16
C THR A 267 4.78 -28.02 1.40
N ALA A 268 4.55 -27.57 0.17
CA ALA A 268 3.43 -28.03 -0.66
C ALA A 268 3.52 -29.56 -0.93
N ASN A 269 4.71 -30.08 -1.17
CA ASN A 269 4.91 -31.53 -1.38
C ASN A 269 4.64 -32.35 -0.10
N GLU A 270 5.03 -31.84 1.07
CA GLU A 270 4.73 -32.45 2.36
C GLU A 270 3.22 -32.54 2.60
N TYR A 271 2.48 -31.44 2.34
CA TYR A 271 1.02 -31.43 2.47
C TYR A 271 0.33 -32.30 1.41
N ARG A 272 0.83 -32.33 0.17
CA ARG A 272 0.32 -33.23 -0.88
C ARG A 272 0.47 -34.71 -0.47
N SER A 273 1.61 -35.06 0.10
CA SER A 273 1.85 -36.40 0.64
C SER A 273 0.93 -36.71 1.82
N ALA A 274 0.69 -35.73 2.70
CA ALA A 274 -0.20 -35.86 3.83
C ALA A 274 -1.67 -36.11 3.40
N VAL A 275 -2.14 -35.39 2.40
CA VAL A 275 -3.50 -35.54 1.83
C VAL A 275 -3.66 -36.92 1.19
N ILE A 276 -2.71 -37.35 0.34
CA ILE A 276 -2.77 -38.65 -0.33
C ILE A 276 -2.68 -39.80 0.68
N GLY A 277 -1.78 -39.70 1.64
CA GLY A 277 -1.56 -40.73 2.67
C GLY A 277 -2.52 -40.69 3.83
N GLN A 278 -3.39 -39.68 3.93
CA GLN A 278 -4.25 -39.40 5.09
C GLN A 278 -3.43 -39.36 6.42
N ILE A 279 -2.26 -38.77 6.38
CA ILE A 279 -1.30 -38.69 7.49
C ILE A 279 -1.01 -37.22 7.85
N SER A 280 -0.28 -37.01 8.94
CA SER A 280 0.21 -35.68 9.30
C SER A 280 1.27 -35.18 8.29
N PRO A 281 1.29 -33.87 7.95
CA PRO A 281 2.40 -33.27 7.19
C PRO A 281 3.68 -33.11 8.01
N PHE A 282 3.64 -33.45 9.30
CA PHE A 282 4.80 -33.45 10.18
C PHE A 282 5.39 -34.85 10.29
N SER A 283 6.69 -34.98 10.15
CA SER A 283 7.42 -36.19 10.47
C SER A 283 7.32 -36.48 11.96
N MET A 284 7.38 -37.79 12.33
CA MET A 284 7.24 -38.22 13.73
C MET A 284 8.36 -37.60 14.61
N GLY A 285 7.96 -37.00 15.71
CA GLY A 285 8.88 -36.33 16.65
C GLY A 285 9.28 -34.91 16.24
N MET A 286 8.94 -34.48 15.04
CA MET A 286 9.35 -33.17 14.49
C MET A 286 8.30 -32.09 14.69
N GLY A 287 8.78 -30.84 14.70
CA GLY A 287 8.00 -29.62 14.48
C GLY A 287 8.59 -28.83 13.33
N ARG A 288 7.88 -27.80 12.89
CA ARG A 288 8.26 -26.95 11.77
C ARG A 288 8.74 -25.60 12.27
N ILE A 289 9.86 -25.11 11.72
CA ILE A 289 10.33 -23.75 11.89
C ILE A 289 10.02 -23.01 10.57
N VAL A 290 9.38 -21.85 10.67
CA VAL A 290 9.12 -20.95 9.55
C VAL A 290 9.68 -19.58 9.88
N VAL A 291 10.36 -18.94 8.93
CA VAL A 291 10.83 -17.57 9.03
C VAL A 291 10.29 -16.76 7.88
N PHE A 292 9.52 -15.71 8.19
CA PHE A 292 9.29 -14.59 7.28
C PHE A 292 10.30 -13.49 7.62
N TYR A 293 11.11 -13.10 6.64
CA TYR A 293 12.11 -12.06 6.82
C TYR A 293 11.79 -10.87 5.92
N GLU A 294 11.26 -9.80 6.50
CA GLU A 294 10.97 -8.55 5.83
C GLU A 294 12.23 -7.69 5.72
N GLN A 295 12.55 -7.25 4.51
CA GLN A 295 13.74 -6.44 4.22
C GLN A 295 13.36 -5.04 3.77
N GLY A 296 13.93 -4.02 4.44
CA GLY A 296 13.87 -2.63 4.02
C GLY A 296 12.45 -2.07 3.93
N LEU A 297 12.30 -1.04 3.11
CA LEU A 297 11.02 -0.37 2.83
C LEU A 297 10.79 -0.31 1.31
N VAL A 298 9.53 -0.50 0.91
CA VAL A 298 9.08 -0.49 -0.49
C VAL A 298 9.55 0.75 -1.25
N ASN A 299 9.77 0.61 -2.56
CA ASN A 299 10.15 1.72 -3.41
C ASN A 299 9.02 2.76 -3.53
N ILE A 300 9.40 4.03 -3.56
CA ILE A 300 8.48 5.16 -3.76
C ILE A 300 8.11 5.28 -5.23
N ARG A 301 6.89 5.71 -5.51
CA ARG A 301 6.45 6.13 -6.84
C ARG A 301 7.28 7.31 -7.33
N LYS A 302 7.45 7.41 -8.65
CA LYS A 302 8.08 8.54 -9.33
C LYS A 302 7.13 9.08 -10.37
N SER A 303 7.30 10.36 -10.72
CA SER A 303 6.57 10.98 -11.81
C SER A 303 7.32 10.78 -13.13
N ALA A 304 6.62 10.37 -14.16
CA ALA A 304 7.12 10.34 -15.54
C ALA A 304 6.14 11.10 -16.45
N LYS A 305 6.69 11.76 -17.46
CA LYS A 305 5.93 12.61 -18.38
C LYS A 305 5.58 11.85 -19.64
N ALA A 306 4.33 11.97 -20.07
CA ALA A 306 3.84 11.52 -21.36
C ALA A 306 3.13 12.66 -22.07
N ASN A 307 3.18 12.66 -23.41
CA ASN A 307 2.37 13.52 -24.25
C ASN A 307 1.16 12.71 -24.69
N LEU A 308 -0.03 13.18 -24.35
CA LEU A 308 -1.29 12.58 -24.78
C LEU A 308 -1.92 13.45 -25.85
N ASP A 309 -2.42 12.84 -26.90
CA ASP A 309 -3.27 13.51 -27.88
C ASP A 309 -4.72 13.46 -27.39
N LEU A 310 -5.27 14.63 -27.08
CA LEU A 310 -6.62 14.80 -26.58
C LEU A 310 -7.55 15.36 -27.68
N GLY A 311 -7.36 14.90 -28.91
CA GLY A 311 -8.21 15.30 -30.05
C GLY A 311 -8.29 16.81 -30.21
N ASN A 312 -9.50 17.38 -30.18
CA ASN A 312 -9.75 18.81 -30.35
C ASN A 312 -9.10 19.71 -29.29
N ILE A 313 -8.72 19.15 -28.16
CA ILE A 313 -7.97 19.85 -27.11
C ILE A 313 -6.49 19.99 -27.48
N GLY A 314 -6.01 19.09 -28.34
CA GLY A 314 -4.62 19.00 -28.77
C GLY A 314 -3.72 18.27 -27.80
N ILE A 315 -2.43 18.20 -28.11
CA ILE A 315 -1.43 17.47 -27.33
C ILE A 315 -1.24 18.11 -25.94
N ARG A 316 -1.39 17.32 -24.90
CA ARG A 316 -1.15 17.71 -23.51
C ARG A 316 -0.02 16.91 -22.87
N LYS A 317 0.91 17.60 -22.23
CA LYS A 317 1.98 16.99 -21.45
C LYS A 317 1.46 16.73 -20.05
N MET A 318 1.38 15.46 -19.66
CA MET A 318 0.85 15.01 -18.39
C MET A 318 1.88 14.16 -17.63
N GLU A 319 1.77 14.11 -16.31
CA GLU A 319 2.63 13.32 -15.45
C GLU A 319 1.85 12.14 -14.88
N PHE A 320 2.47 10.97 -14.95
CA PHE A 320 1.89 9.71 -14.47
C PHE A 320 2.78 9.06 -13.42
N PRO A 321 2.19 8.38 -12.42
CA PRO A 321 2.97 7.63 -11.45
C PRO A 321 3.63 6.42 -12.13
N VAL A 322 4.89 6.20 -11.80
CA VAL A 322 5.65 5.04 -12.27
C VAL A 322 6.55 4.52 -11.15
N TYR A 323 6.92 3.25 -11.22
CA TYR A 323 8.01 2.68 -10.43
C TYR A 323 9.27 2.55 -11.29
N LYS A 324 10.44 2.64 -10.68
CA LYS A 324 11.68 2.29 -11.37
C LYS A 324 11.73 0.78 -11.57
N THR A 325 11.91 0.37 -12.81
CA THR A 325 12.19 -1.01 -13.18
C THR A 325 13.66 -1.31 -12.92
N LYS A 326 13.95 -1.74 -11.71
CA LYS A 326 15.26 -2.22 -11.33
C LYS A 326 15.04 -3.46 -10.50
N TYR A 327 15.66 -4.59 -10.93
CA TYR A 327 15.66 -5.77 -10.09
C TYR A 327 16.26 -5.43 -8.73
N SER A 328 15.51 -5.69 -7.67
CA SER A 328 16.11 -5.81 -6.36
C SER A 328 17.05 -7.01 -6.48
N PHE A 329 18.34 -6.81 -6.25
CA PHE A 329 19.21 -7.95 -6.09
C PHE A 329 18.67 -8.75 -4.93
N PHE A 330 18.31 -10.00 -5.19
CA PHE A 330 18.00 -10.95 -4.15
C PHE A 330 19.20 -11.00 -3.21
N ASP A 331 18.98 -10.65 -1.96
CA ASP A 331 20.01 -10.69 -0.92
C ASP A 331 19.59 -11.72 0.13
N PRO A 332 19.76 -13.03 -0.16
CA PRO A 332 19.33 -14.10 0.72
C PRO A 332 20.07 -14.02 2.04
N LYS A 333 19.36 -14.21 3.16
CA LYS A 333 19.92 -14.13 4.50
C LYS A 333 20.36 -15.50 4.97
N ARG A 334 21.57 -15.58 5.48
CA ARG A 334 22.08 -16.83 6.06
C ARG A 334 21.27 -17.21 7.30
N VAL A 335 20.85 -18.46 7.34
CA VAL A 335 20.09 -19.07 8.46
C VAL A 335 20.96 -20.15 9.10
N ILE A 336 21.19 -20.02 10.40
CA ILE A 336 21.92 -21.00 11.19
C ILE A 336 20.99 -21.45 12.33
N ILE A 337 20.78 -22.77 12.47
CA ILE A 337 20.08 -23.35 13.62
C ILE A 337 21.09 -24.17 14.39
N SER A 338 21.17 -23.96 15.70
CA SER A 338 22.11 -24.67 16.59
C SER A 338 21.44 -25.17 17.86
N SER A 339 21.93 -26.32 18.35
CA SER A 339 21.61 -26.86 19.65
C SER A 339 22.92 -26.92 20.48
N GLY A 340 22.98 -26.09 21.53
CA GLY A 340 24.21 -25.89 22.27
C GLY A 340 25.35 -25.36 21.39
N LYS A 341 26.41 -26.17 21.21
CA LYS A 341 27.56 -25.82 20.36
C LYS A 341 27.48 -26.43 18.97
N SER A 342 26.50 -27.29 18.69
CA SER A 342 26.37 -28.00 17.41
C SER A 342 25.49 -27.20 16.44
N THR A 343 25.99 -26.96 15.23
CA THR A 343 25.21 -26.42 14.13
C THR A 343 24.47 -27.56 13.44
N LEU A 344 23.18 -27.46 13.35
CA LEU A 344 22.27 -28.44 12.71
C LEU A 344 21.88 -28.05 11.31
N VAL A 345 21.68 -26.74 11.08
CA VAL A 345 21.31 -26.16 9.78
C VAL A 345 22.19 -24.96 9.51
N ASP A 346 22.69 -24.86 8.30
CA ASP A 346 23.42 -23.70 7.76
C ASP A 346 23.03 -23.52 6.30
N THR A 347 22.17 -22.55 6.02
CA THR A 347 21.57 -22.35 4.71
C THR A 347 21.19 -20.87 4.53
N TYR A 348 20.34 -20.57 3.53
CA TYR A 348 19.91 -19.23 3.22
C TYR A 348 18.40 -19.16 3.04
N THR A 349 17.81 -17.99 3.31
CA THR A 349 16.42 -17.68 2.92
C THR A 349 16.28 -17.62 1.40
N GLU A 350 15.05 -17.71 0.90
CA GLU A 350 14.71 -17.43 -0.48
C GLU A 350 13.60 -16.41 -0.56
N THR A 351 13.64 -15.55 -1.58
CA THR A 351 12.62 -14.54 -1.77
C THR A 351 11.27 -15.17 -2.03
N LEU A 352 10.29 -14.81 -1.22
CA LEU A 352 8.90 -15.21 -1.38
C LEU A 352 8.12 -14.15 -2.17
N LEU A 353 8.41 -12.87 -1.90
CA LEU A 353 7.66 -11.73 -2.44
C LEU A 353 8.58 -10.52 -2.63
N ASP A 354 8.53 -9.87 -3.79
CA ASP A 354 9.05 -8.51 -4.03
C ASP A 354 7.88 -7.53 -4.09
N THR A 355 7.72 -6.71 -3.05
CA THR A 355 6.60 -5.77 -2.92
C THR A 355 6.56 -4.76 -4.06
N THR A 356 7.72 -4.37 -4.60
CA THR A 356 7.77 -3.41 -5.71
C THR A 356 7.18 -3.99 -6.99
N LEU A 357 7.38 -5.29 -7.26
CA LEU A 357 6.75 -5.97 -8.40
C LEU A 357 5.21 -5.95 -8.28
N TYR A 358 4.68 -6.26 -7.08
CA TYR A 358 3.25 -6.24 -6.83
C TYR A 358 2.65 -4.83 -6.90
N ALA A 359 3.34 -3.84 -6.33
CA ALA A 359 2.94 -2.44 -6.43
C ALA A 359 2.94 -1.93 -7.88
N MET A 360 3.91 -2.39 -8.67
CA MET A 360 4.04 -2.09 -10.10
C MET A 360 2.91 -2.75 -10.90
N LYS A 361 2.64 -4.04 -10.64
CA LYS A 361 1.55 -4.79 -11.28
C LYS A 361 0.20 -4.14 -11.01
N SER A 362 -0.09 -3.81 -9.74
CA SER A 362 -1.31 -3.10 -9.34
C SER A 362 -1.48 -1.75 -10.04
N LEU A 363 -0.38 -1.01 -10.18
CA LEU A 363 -0.42 0.26 -10.92
C LEU A 363 -0.74 0.03 -12.39
N ILE A 364 -0.16 -1.00 -13.04
CA ILE A 364 -0.43 -1.36 -14.43
C ILE A 364 -1.90 -1.77 -14.62
N GLU A 365 -2.43 -2.63 -13.75
CA GLU A 365 -3.82 -3.11 -13.80
C GLU A 365 -4.82 -1.95 -13.62
N SER A 366 -4.46 -0.91 -12.89
CA SER A 366 -5.29 0.29 -12.70
C SER A 366 -4.93 1.45 -13.65
N TYR A 367 -4.02 1.25 -14.60
CA TYR A 367 -3.46 2.37 -15.37
C TYR A 367 -4.46 3.05 -16.30
N SER A 368 -5.34 2.29 -16.93
CA SER A 368 -6.45 2.83 -17.73
C SER A 368 -7.31 3.80 -16.92
N LYS A 369 -7.66 3.43 -15.69
CA LYS A 369 -8.41 4.29 -14.76
C LYS A 369 -7.64 5.58 -14.43
N VAL A 370 -6.32 5.49 -14.18
CA VAL A 370 -5.46 6.65 -13.90
C VAL A 370 -5.43 7.61 -15.08
N VAL A 371 -5.31 7.07 -16.29
CA VAL A 371 -5.31 7.87 -17.54
C VAL A 371 -6.67 8.52 -17.77
N THR A 372 -7.75 7.74 -17.73
CA THR A 372 -9.11 8.24 -17.94
C THR A 372 -9.46 9.36 -16.97
N GLN A 373 -9.16 9.23 -15.68
CA GLN A 373 -9.39 10.28 -14.70
C GLN A 373 -8.67 11.59 -15.08
N ASN A 374 -7.42 11.51 -15.50
CA ASN A 374 -6.64 12.67 -15.89
C ASN A 374 -7.18 13.34 -17.16
N VAL A 375 -7.52 12.52 -18.16
CA VAL A 375 -8.08 12.98 -19.45
C VAL A 375 -9.42 13.67 -19.25
N VAL A 376 -10.33 13.05 -18.49
CA VAL A 376 -11.66 13.63 -18.19
C VAL A 376 -11.53 14.98 -17.49
N ILE A 377 -10.66 15.09 -16.49
CA ILE A 377 -10.46 16.38 -15.80
C ILE A 377 -9.90 17.45 -16.74
N GLU A 378 -8.98 17.09 -17.66
CA GLU A 378 -8.44 18.06 -18.62
C GLU A 378 -9.50 18.47 -19.67
N ALA A 379 -10.35 17.54 -20.14
CA ALA A 379 -11.45 17.83 -21.04
C ALA A 379 -12.45 18.82 -20.41
N PHE A 380 -12.85 18.59 -19.18
CA PHE A 380 -13.73 19.50 -18.45
C PHE A 380 -13.12 20.89 -18.26
N LYS A 381 -11.83 20.97 -17.94
CA LYS A 381 -11.15 22.27 -17.82
C LYS A 381 -11.19 23.04 -19.14
N TYR A 382 -10.92 22.34 -20.23
CA TYR A 382 -10.92 22.95 -21.58
C TYR A 382 -12.30 23.48 -21.94
N ASP A 383 -13.35 22.68 -21.77
CA ASP A 383 -14.73 23.09 -22.09
C ASP A 383 -15.18 24.25 -21.19
N TYR A 384 -14.80 24.25 -19.91
CA TYR A 384 -15.09 25.35 -19.01
C TYR A 384 -14.39 26.65 -19.46
N ASP A 385 -13.08 26.60 -19.71
CA ASP A 385 -12.32 27.77 -20.16
C ASP A 385 -12.83 28.33 -21.49
N LYS A 386 -13.33 27.46 -22.38
CA LYS A 386 -13.90 27.85 -23.69
C LYS A 386 -15.26 28.50 -23.55
N ASN A 387 -16.15 27.99 -22.72
CA ASN A 387 -17.53 28.45 -22.56
C ASN A 387 -17.66 29.65 -21.62
N PHE A 388 -16.66 29.93 -20.78
CA PHE A 388 -16.63 31.06 -19.86
C PHE A 388 -15.38 31.94 -20.02
N PRO A 389 -15.15 32.53 -21.24
CA PRO A 389 -13.92 33.28 -21.49
C PRO A 389 -13.83 34.59 -20.67
N LEU A 390 -14.96 35.07 -20.11
CA LEU A 390 -15.07 36.27 -19.27
C LEU A 390 -14.94 35.99 -17.78
N GLY A 391 -14.54 34.77 -17.37
CA GLY A 391 -14.31 34.35 -16.00
C GLY A 391 -13.28 35.19 -15.19
N GLY A 392 -13.08 36.46 -15.57
CA GLY A 392 -12.03 37.32 -15.07
C GLY A 392 -12.12 37.70 -13.60
N ILE A 393 -13.28 37.70 -12.95
CA ILE A 393 -13.35 38.03 -11.51
C ILE A 393 -13.92 36.86 -10.69
N LEU A 394 -14.99 36.21 -11.15
CA LEU A 394 -15.50 34.99 -10.48
C LEU A 394 -14.64 33.74 -10.79
N GLY A 395 -14.08 33.66 -12.00
CA GLY A 395 -13.18 32.59 -12.40
C GLY A 395 -11.83 32.60 -11.72
N SER A 396 -11.37 33.72 -11.16
CA SER A 396 -10.13 33.73 -10.36
C SER A 396 -10.26 32.97 -9.04
N HIS A 397 -11.43 33.00 -8.40
CA HIS A 397 -11.71 32.19 -7.20
C HIS A 397 -11.88 30.70 -7.54
N LEU A 398 -12.57 30.38 -8.63
CA LEU A 398 -12.71 29.00 -9.12
C LEU A 398 -11.39 28.46 -9.68
N LYS A 399 -10.59 29.25 -10.41
CA LYS A 399 -9.22 28.87 -10.83
C LYS A 399 -8.31 28.58 -9.64
N PHE A 400 -8.48 29.28 -8.53
CA PHE A 400 -7.71 29.04 -7.32
C PHE A 400 -8.03 27.66 -6.71
N ASP A 401 -9.28 27.23 -6.75
CA ASP A 401 -9.68 25.91 -6.24
C ASP A 401 -9.37 24.78 -7.22
N LEU A 402 -9.51 24.97 -8.52
CA LEU A 402 -9.08 24.01 -9.55
C LEU A 402 -7.54 23.86 -9.62
N SER A 403 -6.76 24.86 -9.19
CA SER A 403 -5.30 24.78 -9.14
C SER A 403 -4.77 23.76 -8.15
N ASN A 404 -5.60 23.28 -7.22
CA ASN A 404 -5.23 22.23 -6.25
C ASN A 404 -5.32 20.82 -6.82
N THR A 405 -6.07 20.62 -7.89
CA THR A 405 -6.10 19.40 -8.69
C THR A 405 -5.45 19.70 -10.03
N ASP A 406 -4.14 19.61 -10.11
CA ASP A 406 -3.47 19.66 -11.41
C ASP A 406 -3.49 18.27 -12.04
N PRO A 407 -4.34 17.99 -13.06
CA PRO A 407 -4.41 16.68 -13.73
C PRO A 407 -3.09 16.36 -14.43
N LYS A 408 -2.23 17.35 -14.61
CA LYS A 408 -0.90 17.19 -15.20
C LYS A 408 0.10 16.58 -14.22
N ARG A 409 -0.21 16.52 -12.92
CA ARG A 409 0.69 15.95 -11.89
C ARG A 409 0.27 14.54 -11.50
N ALA A 410 1.28 13.69 -11.28
CA ALA A 410 1.09 12.30 -10.88
C ALA A 410 0.64 12.15 -9.41
N ASP A 411 -0.30 11.24 -9.13
CA ASP A 411 -0.61 10.82 -7.76
C ASP A 411 0.49 9.90 -7.22
N MET A 412 1.23 10.39 -6.25
CA MET A 412 2.41 9.73 -5.69
C MET A 412 2.12 8.94 -4.41
N ARG A 413 0.86 8.90 -3.96
CA ARG A 413 0.46 8.19 -2.74
C ARG A 413 0.61 6.69 -2.92
N SER A 414 1.23 6.03 -1.92
CA SER A 414 1.32 4.57 -1.77
C SER A 414 1.65 4.24 -0.32
N TRP A 415 1.35 3.04 0.13
CA TRP A 415 1.69 2.59 1.49
C TRP A 415 3.21 2.41 1.60
N LEU A 416 3.90 3.33 2.28
CA LEU A 416 5.36 3.46 2.25
C LEU A 416 6.09 2.69 3.36
N LEU A 417 5.36 2.15 4.34
CA LEU A 417 5.93 1.31 5.40
C LEU A 417 5.85 -0.20 5.12
N LEU A 418 5.44 -0.59 3.93
CA LEU A 418 5.58 -1.97 3.47
C LEU A 418 7.05 -2.34 3.30
N PRO A 419 7.44 -3.62 3.48
CA PRO A 419 8.80 -4.08 3.20
C PRO A 419 9.11 -3.97 1.70
N ASN A 420 10.39 -3.87 1.36
CA ASN A 420 10.82 -3.98 -0.04
C ASN A 420 10.62 -5.40 -0.57
N SER A 421 10.99 -6.39 0.23
CA SER A 421 10.81 -7.82 -0.06
C SER A 421 10.56 -8.62 1.21
N ILE A 422 10.03 -9.81 1.03
CA ILE A 422 9.86 -10.82 2.09
C ILE A 422 10.52 -12.11 1.62
N ASP A 423 11.42 -12.64 2.46
CA ASP A 423 12.02 -13.94 2.25
C ASP A 423 11.37 -14.99 3.13
N LEU A 424 11.44 -16.24 2.69
CA LEU A 424 10.99 -17.43 3.39
C LEU A 424 12.19 -18.36 3.69
N PHE A 425 12.17 -18.92 4.88
CA PHE A 425 12.91 -20.14 5.23
C PHE A 425 11.94 -21.08 5.94
N GLU A 426 12.05 -22.37 5.67
CA GLU A 426 11.27 -23.41 6.32
C GLU A 426 12.11 -24.65 6.52
N GLN A 427 11.93 -25.31 7.68
CA GLN A 427 12.59 -26.57 7.99
C GLN A 427 11.84 -27.35 9.07
N GLN A 428 11.58 -28.64 8.84
CA GLN A 428 11.21 -29.55 9.92
C GLN A 428 12.45 -30.02 10.68
N ILE A 429 12.36 -30.06 12.01
CA ILE A 429 13.44 -30.46 12.90
C ILE A 429 12.85 -31.14 14.13
N ASP A 430 13.64 -31.97 14.82
CA ASP A 430 13.23 -32.63 16.07
C ASP A 430 12.73 -31.61 17.09
N SER A 431 11.73 -32.03 17.90
CA SER A 431 11.23 -31.16 18.98
C SER A 431 12.36 -30.90 19.99
N GLY A 432 12.50 -29.65 20.43
CA GLY A 432 13.57 -29.25 21.34
C GLY A 432 13.80 -27.74 21.37
N ASN A 433 14.82 -27.35 22.15
CA ASN A 433 15.20 -25.94 22.28
C ASN A 433 16.43 -25.66 21.42
N TYR A 434 16.27 -24.62 20.56
CA TYR A 434 17.29 -24.22 19.60
C TYR A 434 17.61 -22.73 19.70
N THR A 435 18.72 -22.37 19.09
CA THR A 435 19.02 -20.99 18.75
C THR A 435 19.01 -20.88 17.23
N ILE A 436 18.15 -20.04 16.70
CA ILE A 436 18.15 -19.64 15.29
C ILE A 436 18.83 -18.30 15.14
N GLN A 437 19.69 -18.19 14.14
CA GLN A 437 20.28 -16.93 13.71
C GLN A 437 19.94 -16.73 12.25
N VAL A 438 19.31 -15.59 11.93
CA VAL A 438 19.02 -15.16 10.57
C VAL A 438 19.76 -13.84 10.34
N ASN A 439 20.76 -13.88 9.46
CA ASN A 439 21.71 -12.79 9.29
C ASN A 439 22.34 -12.40 10.65
N ASN A 440 22.11 -11.17 11.13
CA ASN A 440 22.59 -10.69 12.43
C ASN A 440 21.51 -10.70 13.55
N VAL A 441 20.36 -11.29 13.30
CA VAL A 441 19.27 -11.46 14.28
C VAL A 441 19.37 -12.84 14.89
N ARG A 442 19.41 -12.91 16.22
CA ARG A 442 19.52 -14.17 16.97
C ARG A 442 18.37 -14.34 17.96
N GLN A 443 17.70 -15.49 17.92
CA GLN A 443 16.54 -15.81 18.75
C GLN A 443 16.64 -17.23 19.31
N LYS A 444 16.34 -17.41 20.60
CA LYS A 444 16.06 -18.73 21.18
C LYS A 444 14.63 -19.12 20.82
N ILE A 445 14.43 -20.36 20.40
CA ILE A 445 13.15 -20.91 19.98
C ILE A 445 12.90 -22.26 20.65
N ASP A 446 11.62 -22.55 20.87
CA ASP A 446 11.11 -23.85 21.29
C ASP A 446 10.35 -24.49 20.11
N VAL A 447 10.77 -25.66 19.67
CA VAL A 447 10.13 -26.44 18.61
C VAL A 447 9.35 -27.57 19.25
N LYS A 448 8.04 -27.59 19.05
CA LYS A 448 7.15 -28.62 19.60
C LYS A 448 6.70 -29.57 18.51
N GLN A 449 6.64 -30.86 18.84
CA GLN A 449 6.16 -31.90 17.93
C GLN A 449 4.76 -31.55 17.35
N GLY A 450 4.66 -31.63 16.03
CA GLY A 450 3.40 -31.36 15.31
C GLY A 450 2.94 -29.92 15.36
N LYS A 451 3.81 -29.00 15.73
CA LYS A 451 3.54 -27.57 15.81
C LYS A 451 4.42 -26.77 14.86
N THR A 452 3.91 -25.63 14.44
CA THR A 452 4.70 -24.62 13.70
C THR A 452 5.23 -23.56 14.67
N THR A 453 6.53 -23.35 14.62
CA THR A 453 7.24 -22.24 15.27
C THR A 453 7.52 -21.17 14.19
N LEU A 454 6.75 -20.09 14.20
CA LEU A 454 6.88 -19.00 13.24
C LEU A 454 7.68 -17.84 13.84
N LEU A 455 8.73 -17.45 13.14
CA LEU A 455 9.44 -16.19 13.37
C LEU A 455 9.10 -15.22 12.25
N TRP A 456 8.64 -14.05 12.63
CA TRP A 456 8.48 -12.92 11.72
C TRP A 456 9.51 -11.86 12.09
N ILE A 457 10.48 -11.65 11.21
CA ILE A 457 11.60 -10.74 11.42
C ILE A 457 11.39 -9.52 10.52
N VAL A 458 11.46 -8.34 11.11
CA VAL A 458 11.41 -7.06 10.41
C VAL A 458 12.77 -6.40 10.49
N ASP A 459 13.41 -6.16 9.34
CA ASP A 459 14.73 -5.54 9.22
C ASP A 459 14.65 -4.28 8.35
N ILE A 460 14.59 -3.12 9.01
CA ILE A 460 14.50 -1.80 8.37
C ILE A 460 15.71 -0.96 8.79
N GLY A 461 16.86 -1.24 8.21
CA GLY A 461 18.09 -0.52 8.53
C GLY A 461 18.57 -0.76 9.97
N LYS A 462 18.53 0.28 10.83
CA LYS A 462 18.87 0.13 12.25
C LYS A 462 17.71 -0.45 13.07
N PHE A 463 16.48 -0.32 12.59
CA PHE A 463 15.31 -0.92 13.22
C PHE A 463 15.25 -2.41 12.90
N LYS A 464 15.28 -3.23 13.94
CA LYS A 464 15.15 -4.70 13.83
C LYS A 464 14.20 -5.21 14.90
N LYS A 465 13.28 -6.08 14.49
CA LYS A 465 12.31 -6.66 15.41
C LYS A 465 12.03 -8.12 15.07
N VAL A 466 11.82 -8.94 16.09
CA VAL A 466 11.48 -10.35 15.96
C VAL A 466 10.15 -10.59 16.67
N TYR A 467 9.24 -11.18 15.97
CA TYR A 467 8.00 -11.71 16.52
C TYR A 467 8.06 -13.22 16.47
N TYR A 468 7.53 -13.84 17.50
CA TYR A 468 7.63 -15.28 17.72
C TYR A 468 6.26 -15.84 18.07
N PHE A 469 5.87 -16.93 17.39
CA PHE A 469 4.59 -17.61 17.57
C PHE A 469 4.79 -19.12 17.56
N ILE A 470 3.93 -19.85 18.30
CA ILE A 470 3.81 -21.31 18.22
C ILE A 470 2.33 -21.67 18.11
N PHE A 471 1.96 -22.39 17.10
CA PHE A 471 0.58 -22.84 16.88
C PHE A 471 0.52 -24.22 16.22
#